data_ab9469106015a4709926816c2c3a38aa
#
_entry.id   ab9469106015a4709926816c2c3a38aa
#
_cell.length_a   1.000
_cell.length_b   1.000
_cell.length_c   1.000
_cell.angle_alpha   90.00
_cell.angle_beta   90.00
_cell.angle_gamma   90.00
#
_symmetry.space_group_name_H-M   'P 1'
#
loop_
_entity.id
_entity.type
_entity.pdbx_description
1 polymer ?
#
loop_
_entity_poly.entity_id
_entity_poly.type
_entity_poly.pdbx_seq_one_letter_code
_entity_poly.pdbx_strand_id
1 'polypeptide(L)'
;VSCNSTVNICALDLSKAFDKMNHYGLFIKLMDRQIPVQLLQLLEFWFRSGLTCVKWGDCFSAFYSQARGIRQGGVLSPYLFALYIDSVIEKVRRSRVGCEIKLESVGIIVYADDILLVAPTVTALQLLLKMCENELNWLAMSINASKSACLRIGKDYKTVSVCIRTIDGREIPWQDNVRYLGMHLVANNVFTCSFDNAKKSYYRAFNAIYSKIGGIASEEVILEMLKMKCLPVLLYGTDVCPVNKKQLKSLEYVLTSSLMKIFRTQSGDVVDDCMKFFWFV
;
A
#
# COMPACT_ATOMS: atom_id res chain seq x y z
N VAL A 1 -19.21 -7.19 1.46
CA VAL A 1 -19.46 -7.97 2.68
C VAL A 1 -20.81 -7.57 3.31
N SER A 2 -21.72 -7.04 2.51
CA SER A 2 -23.12 -6.91 2.89
C SER A 2 -23.81 -8.26 2.64
N CYS A 3 -24.63 -8.75 3.52
CA CYS A 3 -25.39 -9.99 3.37
C CYS A 3 -24.67 -11.30 3.75
N ASN A 4 -24.05 -11.36 4.92
CA ASN A 4 -23.55 -12.62 5.50
C ASN A 4 -22.46 -13.35 4.66
N SER A 5 -21.83 -12.68 3.70
CA SER A 5 -20.78 -13.28 2.88
C SER A 5 -19.39 -13.14 3.56
N THR A 6 -18.54 -14.13 3.31
CA THR A 6 -17.14 -14.11 3.75
C THR A 6 -16.24 -13.85 2.54
N VAL A 7 -15.24 -13.00 2.70
CA VAL A 7 -14.24 -12.68 1.69
C VAL A 7 -12.86 -13.02 2.24
N ASN A 8 -12.07 -13.73 1.45
CA ASN A 8 -10.70 -14.07 1.75
C ASN A 8 -9.79 -13.20 0.88
N ILE A 9 -8.80 -12.59 1.52
CA ILE A 9 -7.89 -11.63 0.91
C ILE A 9 -6.48 -12.16 1.10
N CYS A 10 -5.63 -12.00 0.07
CA CYS A 10 -4.20 -12.24 0.18
C CYS A 10 -3.44 -11.04 -0.36
N ALA A 11 -2.71 -10.35 0.51
CA ALA A 11 -1.80 -9.28 0.14
C ALA A 11 -0.43 -9.90 -0.18
N LEU A 12 0.04 -9.70 -1.39
CA LEU A 12 1.30 -10.23 -1.90
C LEU A 12 2.34 -9.12 -2.00
N ASP A 13 3.50 -9.36 -1.42
CA ASP A 13 4.70 -8.53 -1.58
C ASP A 13 5.60 -9.14 -2.66
N LEU A 14 6.03 -8.34 -3.63
CA LEU A 14 6.95 -8.79 -4.66
C LEU A 14 8.41 -8.52 -4.26
N SER A 15 9.28 -9.51 -4.46
CA SER A 15 10.70 -9.39 -4.12
C SER A 15 11.42 -8.50 -5.12
N LYS A 16 11.76 -7.25 -4.73
CA LYS A 16 12.52 -6.30 -5.55
C LYS A 16 11.94 -6.13 -6.96
N ALA A 17 10.63 -5.88 -7.06
CA ALA A 17 9.89 -5.88 -8.33
C ALA A 17 10.50 -4.95 -9.39
N PHE A 18 10.78 -3.70 -9.01
CA PHE A 18 11.37 -2.70 -9.91
C PHE A 18 12.81 -3.07 -10.33
N ASP A 19 13.61 -3.69 -9.46
CA ASP A 19 15.01 -4.04 -9.73
C ASP A 19 15.12 -5.30 -10.61
N LYS A 20 14.10 -6.17 -10.62
CA LYS A 20 14.11 -7.45 -11.33
C LYS A 20 13.46 -7.41 -12.70
N MET A 21 12.81 -6.32 -13.08
CA MET A 21 12.11 -6.22 -14.36
C MET A 21 13.07 -6.56 -15.51
N ASN A 22 12.66 -7.51 -16.36
CA ASN A 22 13.43 -7.94 -17.52
C ASN A 22 13.16 -7.00 -18.70
N HIS A 23 14.17 -6.31 -19.21
CA HIS A 23 14.04 -5.39 -20.34
C HIS A 23 13.50 -6.08 -21.61
N TYR A 24 13.95 -7.29 -21.92
CA TYR A 24 13.44 -8.03 -23.09
C TYR A 24 11.96 -8.35 -22.94
N GLY A 25 11.53 -8.82 -21.77
CA GLY A 25 10.12 -9.06 -21.49
C GLY A 25 9.28 -7.78 -21.60
N LEU A 26 9.81 -6.63 -21.15
CA LEU A 26 9.16 -5.33 -21.31
C LEU A 26 8.99 -4.99 -22.80
N PHE A 27 10.05 -5.12 -23.61
CA PHE A 27 9.98 -4.80 -25.04
C PHE A 27 8.98 -5.70 -25.79
N ILE A 28 8.88 -6.99 -25.45
CA ILE A 28 7.86 -7.88 -25.99
C ILE A 28 6.46 -7.33 -25.67
N LYS A 29 6.20 -6.95 -24.41
CA LYS A 29 4.91 -6.37 -24.00
C LYS A 29 4.59 -5.04 -24.71
N LEU A 30 5.59 -4.21 -24.96
CA LEU A 30 5.42 -2.95 -25.69
C LEU A 30 5.11 -3.21 -27.18
N MET A 31 5.76 -4.20 -27.78
CA MET A 31 5.47 -4.62 -29.18
C MET A 31 4.07 -5.22 -29.29
N ASP A 32 3.64 -6.08 -28.37
CA ASP A 32 2.28 -6.64 -28.35
C ASP A 32 1.20 -5.54 -28.27
N ARG A 33 1.54 -4.40 -27.67
CA ARG A 33 0.67 -3.21 -27.59
C ARG A 33 0.83 -2.25 -28.77
N GLN A 34 1.56 -2.68 -29.83
CA GLN A 34 1.77 -1.91 -31.05
C GLN A 34 2.36 -0.51 -30.82
N ILE A 35 3.25 -0.38 -29.83
CA ILE A 35 3.98 0.87 -29.61
C ILE A 35 4.85 1.17 -30.86
N PRO A 36 4.86 2.41 -31.39
CA PRO A 36 5.62 2.77 -32.57
C PRO A 36 7.10 2.42 -32.46
N VAL A 37 7.66 1.88 -33.55
CA VAL A 37 9.06 1.39 -33.60
C VAL A 37 10.07 2.48 -33.19
N GLN A 38 9.81 3.73 -33.56
CA GLN A 38 10.67 4.87 -33.21
C GLN A 38 10.77 5.07 -31.70
N LEU A 39 9.65 4.88 -30.97
CA LEU A 39 9.64 4.96 -29.49
C LEU A 39 10.33 3.75 -28.88
N LEU A 40 10.15 2.55 -29.46
CA LEU A 40 10.86 1.36 -28.99
C LEU A 40 12.39 1.51 -29.13
N GLN A 41 12.86 2.02 -30.27
CA GLN A 41 14.27 2.30 -30.50
C GLN A 41 14.82 3.33 -29.53
N LEU A 42 14.07 4.41 -29.25
CA LEU A 42 14.46 5.43 -28.29
C LEU A 42 14.57 4.84 -26.88
N LEU A 43 13.59 4.04 -26.45
CA LEU A 43 13.62 3.37 -25.16
C LEU A 43 14.79 2.37 -25.06
N GLU A 44 15.02 1.60 -26.11
CA GLU A 44 16.16 0.65 -26.15
C GLU A 44 17.50 1.39 -26.03
N PHE A 45 17.69 2.45 -26.80
CA PHE A 45 18.87 3.29 -26.68
C PHE A 45 19.03 3.84 -25.25
N TRP A 46 17.96 4.33 -24.65
CA TRP A 46 17.97 4.87 -23.30
C TRP A 46 18.34 3.82 -22.25
N PHE A 47 17.77 2.61 -22.32
CA PHE A 47 18.12 1.52 -21.41
C PHE A 47 19.56 1.04 -21.59
N ARG A 48 20.09 1.01 -22.82
CA ARG A 48 21.47 0.57 -23.11
C ARG A 48 22.52 1.61 -22.72
N SER A 49 22.22 2.89 -22.92
CA SER A 49 23.15 3.99 -22.63
C SER A 49 23.13 4.46 -21.20
N GLY A 50 22.15 3.99 -20.41
CA GLY A 50 22.00 4.38 -19.01
C GLY A 50 23.13 3.83 -18.13
N LEU A 51 23.89 4.73 -17.52
CA LEU A 51 24.94 4.39 -16.56
C LEU A 51 24.50 4.74 -15.14
N THR A 52 24.88 3.92 -14.20
CA THR A 52 24.59 4.07 -12.76
C THR A 52 25.88 3.97 -11.96
N CYS A 53 25.96 4.70 -10.85
CA CYS A 53 27.04 4.56 -9.86
C CYS A 53 26.45 4.59 -8.45
N VAL A 54 27.17 4.05 -7.48
CA VAL A 54 26.81 4.13 -6.06
C VAL A 54 27.52 5.31 -5.43
N LYS A 55 26.77 6.19 -4.74
CA LYS A 55 27.31 7.27 -3.94
C LYS A 55 27.35 6.84 -2.48
N TRP A 56 28.51 6.97 -1.83
CA TRP A 56 28.70 6.71 -0.41
C TRP A 56 29.48 7.89 0.21
N GLY A 57 28.78 8.73 0.97
CA GLY A 57 29.32 10.01 1.40
C GLY A 57 29.71 10.88 0.19
N ASP A 58 30.97 11.27 0.11
CA ASP A 58 31.53 12.08 -1.00
C ASP A 58 32.22 11.24 -2.09
N CYS A 59 32.24 9.91 -1.94
CA CYS A 59 32.84 9.00 -2.90
C CYS A 59 31.80 8.41 -3.86
N PHE A 60 32.21 8.16 -5.12
CA PHE A 60 31.43 7.50 -6.15
C PHE A 60 32.14 6.21 -6.59
N SER A 61 31.37 5.14 -6.82
CA SER A 61 31.88 3.95 -7.46
C SER A 61 32.19 4.18 -8.95
N ALA A 62 32.85 3.22 -9.58
CA ALA A 62 32.88 3.16 -11.04
C ALA A 62 31.44 3.08 -11.61
N PHE A 63 31.25 3.64 -12.79
CA PHE A 63 29.99 3.55 -13.52
C PHE A 63 29.77 2.13 -14.05
N TYR A 64 28.53 1.65 -13.96
CA TYR A 64 28.12 0.35 -14.52
C TYR A 64 26.78 0.46 -15.23
N SER A 65 26.54 -0.40 -16.21
CA SER A 65 25.27 -0.49 -16.90
C SER A 65 24.28 -1.35 -16.13
N GLN A 66 23.02 -0.97 -16.10
CA GLN A 66 21.95 -1.72 -15.46
C GLN A 66 21.29 -2.65 -16.48
N ALA A 67 21.59 -3.96 -16.41
CA ALA A 67 21.07 -4.96 -17.33
C ALA A 67 19.60 -5.36 -17.06
N ARG A 68 19.04 -5.04 -15.89
CA ARG A 68 17.68 -5.36 -15.45
C ARG A 68 17.14 -4.26 -14.55
N GLY A 69 15.82 -4.23 -14.42
CA GLY A 69 15.14 -3.26 -13.56
C GLY A 69 14.92 -1.91 -14.23
N ILE A 70 14.17 -1.08 -13.56
CA ILE A 70 13.88 0.30 -13.95
C ILE A 70 14.24 1.25 -12.82
N ARG A 71 14.64 2.46 -13.17
CA ARG A 71 15.07 3.47 -12.20
C ARG A 71 13.90 3.89 -11.31
N GLN A 72 14.02 3.66 -10.01
CA GLN A 72 13.07 4.18 -9.03
C GLN A 72 13.08 5.72 -9.05
N GLY A 73 11.89 6.34 -9.09
CA GLY A 73 11.75 7.79 -9.23
C GLY A 73 11.89 8.33 -10.66
N GLY A 74 12.09 7.48 -11.66
CA GLY A 74 12.00 7.87 -13.08
C GLY A 74 10.55 8.13 -13.49
N VAL A 75 10.30 9.16 -14.30
CA VAL A 75 8.96 9.57 -14.74
C VAL A 75 8.21 8.45 -15.47
N LEU A 76 8.89 7.69 -16.32
CA LEU A 76 8.30 6.58 -17.08
C LEU A 76 8.25 5.26 -16.31
N SER A 77 9.00 5.12 -15.22
CA SER A 77 9.13 3.85 -14.50
C SER A 77 7.79 3.27 -14.02
N PRO A 78 6.86 4.04 -13.42
CA PRO A 78 5.57 3.51 -13.01
C PRO A 78 4.73 3.00 -14.19
N TYR A 79 4.75 3.71 -15.32
CA TYR A 79 4.01 3.32 -16.53
C TYR A 79 4.57 2.05 -17.16
N LEU A 80 5.88 1.94 -17.29
CA LEU A 80 6.55 0.77 -17.85
C LEU A 80 6.34 -0.46 -16.96
N PHE A 81 6.39 -0.27 -15.64
CA PHE A 81 6.09 -1.33 -14.69
C PHE A 81 4.63 -1.79 -14.76
N ALA A 82 3.68 -0.87 -14.84
CA ALA A 82 2.26 -1.18 -14.99
C ALA A 82 2.00 -1.99 -16.28
N LEU A 83 2.60 -1.59 -17.40
CA LEU A 83 2.54 -2.33 -18.67
C LEU A 83 3.15 -3.73 -18.57
N TYR A 84 4.24 -3.85 -17.83
CA TYR A 84 4.93 -5.12 -17.64
C TYR A 84 4.11 -6.13 -16.84
N ILE A 85 3.42 -5.69 -15.77
CA ILE A 85 2.64 -6.57 -14.89
C ILE A 85 1.19 -6.80 -15.36
N ASP A 86 0.71 -6.06 -16.35
CA ASP A 86 -0.69 -6.06 -16.78
C ASP A 86 -1.20 -7.44 -17.20
N SER A 87 -0.36 -8.30 -17.77
CA SER A 87 -0.74 -9.68 -18.10
C SER A 87 -1.18 -10.52 -16.89
N VAL A 88 -0.65 -10.23 -15.71
CA VAL A 88 -1.06 -10.89 -14.46
C VAL A 88 -2.52 -10.53 -14.18
N ILE A 89 -2.86 -9.24 -14.31
CA ILE A 89 -4.23 -8.72 -14.10
C ILE A 89 -5.19 -9.35 -15.11
N GLU A 90 -4.84 -9.33 -16.39
CA GLU A 90 -5.69 -9.89 -17.45
C GLU A 90 -5.96 -11.38 -17.25
N LYS A 91 -4.92 -12.16 -16.91
CA LYS A 91 -5.04 -13.61 -16.69
C LYS A 91 -5.97 -13.93 -15.53
N VAL A 92 -5.82 -13.23 -14.42
CA VAL A 92 -6.67 -13.41 -13.25
C VAL A 92 -8.11 -12.97 -13.55
N ARG A 93 -8.33 -11.82 -14.20
CA ARG A 93 -9.67 -11.34 -14.55
C ARG A 93 -10.41 -12.29 -15.49
N ARG A 94 -9.72 -12.83 -16.52
CA ARG A 94 -10.30 -13.79 -17.47
C ARG A 94 -10.72 -15.11 -16.82
N SER A 95 -10.10 -15.49 -15.72
CA SER A 95 -10.43 -16.74 -14.99
C SER A 95 -11.80 -16.73 -14.30
N ARG A 96 -12.33 -15.56 -13.96
CA ARG A 96 -13.58 -15.36 -13.18
C ARG A 96 -13.64 -16.16 -11.87
N VAL A 97 -12.49 -16.52 -11.30
CA VAL A 97 -12.41 -17.32 -10.06
C VAL A 97 -12.54 -16.46 -8.81
N GLY A 98 -12.24 -15.17 -8.89
CA GLY A 98 -12.26 -14.23 -7.78
C GLY A 98 -13.67 -13.73 -7.41
N CYS A 99 -13.70 -12.72 -6.55
CA CYS A 99 -14.95 -12.01 -6.28
C CYS A 99 -15.41 -11.23 -7.52
N GLU A 100 -16.73 -11.05 -7.63
CA GLU A 100 -17.34 -10.25 -8.70
C GLU A 100 -18.21 -9.14 -8.10
N ILE A 101 -18.22 -7.98 -8.73
CA ILE A 101 -19.12 -6.85 -8.42
C ILE A 101 -19.81 -6.46 -9.73
N LYS A 102 -21.14 -6.58 -9.79
CA LYS A 102 -21.95 -6.26 -10.99
C LYS A 102 -21.40 -6.91 -12.27
N LEU A 103 -21.07 -8.21 -12.22
CA LEU A 103 -20.51 -9.00 -13.31
C LEU A 103 -19.06 -8.65 -13.72
N GLU A 104 -18.42 -7.71 -13.03
CA GLU A 104 -17.00 -7.43 -13.20
C GLU A 104 -16.16 -8.21 -12.21
N SER A 105 -15.11 -8.88 -12.70
CA SER A 105 -14.16 -9.61 -11.85
C SER A 105 -13.29 -8.63 -11.07
N VAL A 106 -13.35 -8.74 -9.74
CA VAL A 106 -12.51 -7.99 -8.78
C VAL A 106 -11.60 -8.93 -8.00
N GLY A 107 -11.23 -10.06 -8.60
CA GLY A 107 -10.36 -11.06 -7.97
C GLY A 107 -8.93 -10.60 -7.75
N ILE A 108 -8.49 -9.52 -8.41
CA ILE A 108 -7.16 -8.94 -8.28
C ILE A 108 -7.23 -7.41 -8.30
N ILE A 109 -6.52 -6.79 -7.38
CA ILE A 109 -6.28 -5.34 -7.32
C ILE A 109 -4.77 -5.14 -7.24
N VAL A 110 -4.23 -4.31 -8.13
CA VAL A 110 -2.78 -4.06 -8.20
C VAL A 110 -2.51 -2.56 -8.08
N TYR A 111 -1.56 -2.22 -7.24
CA TYR A 111 -1.03 -0.87 -7.12
C TYR A 111 0.50 -0.93 -7.06
N ALA A 112 1.15 -0.60 -8.18
CA ALA A 112 2.58 -0.80 -8.40
C ALA A 112 2.97 -2.28 -8.12
N ASP A 113 3.81 -2.54 -7.14
CA ASP A 113 4.26 -3.86 -6.71
C ASP A 113 3.36 -4.54 -5.65
N ASP A 114 2.40 -3.79 -5.09
CA ASP A 114 1.42 -4.33 -4.14
C ASP A 114 0.26 -5.03 -4.86
N ILE A 115 0.13 -6.33 -4.69
CA ILE A 115 -0.95 -7.14 -5.28
C ILE A 115 -1.90 -7.60 -4.17
N LEU A 116 -3.19 -7.38 -4.37
CA LEU A 116 -4.25 -7.88 -3.49
C LEU A 116 -5.13 -8.87 -4.26
N LEU A 117 -5.13 -10.13 -3.85
CA LEU A 117 -6.05 -11.14 -4.36
C LEU A 117 -7.30 -11.21 -3.47
N VAL A 118 -8.48 -11.29 -4.08
CA VAL A 118 -9.77 -11.26 -3.38
C VAL A 118 -10.66 -12.40 -3.88
N ALA A 119 -11.05 -13.31 -2.99
CA ALA A 119 -11.82 -14.49 -3.36
C ALA A 119 -12.92 -14.85 -2.33
N PRO A 120 -14.03 -15.44 -2.77
CA PRO A 120 -15.13 -15.84 -1.88
C PRO A 120 -14.76 -17.08 -1.02
N THR A 121 -13.86 -17.93 -1.50
CA THR A 121 -13.44 -19.15 -0.80
C THR A 121 -11.93 -19.28 -0.72
N VAL A 122 -11.43 -20.08 0.22
CA VAL A 122 -10.00 -20.37 0.38
C VAL A 122 -9.43 -21.11 -0.83
N THR A 123 -10.20 -22.03 -1.39
CA THR A 123 -9.82 -22.77 -2.61
C THR A 123 -9.70 -21.84 -3.82
N ALA A 124 -10.64 -20.91 -3.99
CA ALA A 124 -10.57 -19.90 -5.03
C ALA A 124 -9.35 -18.98 -4.83
N LEU A 125 -9.06 -18.56 -3.59
CA LEU A 125 -7.89 -17.75 -3.27
C LEU A 125 -6.58 -18.48 -3.61
N GLN A 126 -6.49 -19.79 -3.27
CA GLN A 126 -5.34 -20.62 -3.61
C GLN A 126 -5.17 -20.77 -5.13
N LEU A 127 -6.25 -20.86 -5.88
CA LEU A 127 -6.21 -20.93 -7.34
C LEU A 127 -5.74 -19.62 -7.96
N LEU A 128 -6.27 -18.46 -7.47
CA LEU A 128 -5.82 -17.14 -7.89
C LEU A 128 -4.32 -16.94 -7.63
N LEU A 129 -3.84 -17.36 -6.44
CA LEU A 129 -2.42 -17.28 -6.11
C LEU A 129 -1.56 -18.06 -7.11
N LYS A 130 -1.93 -19.31 -7.42
CA LYS A 130 -1.20 -20.13 -8.40
C LYS A 130 -1.16 -19.51 -9.78
N MET A 131 -2.29 -18.93 -10.23
CA MET A 131 -2.36 -18.26 -11.53
C MET A 131 -1.49 -17.01 -11.56
N CYS A 132 -1.54 -16.22 -10.51
CA CYS A 132 -0.71 -15.02 -10.33
C CYS A 132 0.78 -15.38 -10.30
N GLU A 133 1.18 -16.39 -9.53
CA GLU A 133 2.56 -16.83 -9.38
C GLU A 133 3.13 -17.41 -10.68
N ASN A 134 2.35 -18.20 -11.45
CA ASN A 134 2.77 -18.68 -12.75
C ASN A 134 3.12 -17.56 -13.72
N GLU A 135 2.29 -16.51 -13.75
CA GLU A 135 2.51 -15.36 -14.62
C GLU A 135 3.69 -14.51 -14.13
N LEU A 136 3.82 -14.31 -12.81
CA LEU A 136 4.96 -13.61 -12.22
C LEU A 136 6.28 -14.32 -12.50
N ASN A 137 6.30 -15.65 -12.45
CA ASN A 137 7.49 -16.46 -12.80
C ASN A 137 7.89 -16.26 -14.26
N TRP A 138 6.93 -16.20 -15.19
CA TRP A 138 7.20 -15.86 -16.59
C TRP A 138 7.83 -14.46 -16.74
N LEU A 139 7.40 -13.50 -15.90
CA LEU A 139 7.96 -12.16 -15.81
C LEU A 139 9.30 -12.10 -15.03
N ALA A 140 9.89 -13.24 -14.64
CA ALA A 140 11.07 -13.31 -13.77
C ALA A 140 10.91 -12.60 -12.41
N MET A 141 9.68 -12.49 -11.92
CA MET A 141 9.34 -11.95 -10.60
C MET A 141 9.01 -13.06 -9.61
N SER A 142 9.21 -12.80 -8.34
CA SER A 142 8.93 -13.78 -7.28
C SER A 142 8.18 -13.15 -6.11
N ILE A 143 7.24 -13.91 -5.55
CA ILE A 143 6.49 -13.54 -4.35
C ILE A 143 7.37 -13.70 -3.12
N ASN A 144 7.35 -12.73 -2.23
CA ASN A 144 7.95 -12.81 -0.91
C ASN A 144 6.92 -13.36 0.09
N ALA A 145 6.87 -14.67 0.27
CA ALA A 145 5.89 -15.30 1.15
C ALA A 145 5.98 -14.82 2.62
N SER A 146 7.17 -14.48 3.11
CA SER A 146 7.35 -14.00 4.50
C SER A 146 6.80 -12.60 4.76
N LYS A 147 6.66 -11.77 3.72
CA LYS A 147 6.04 -10.44 3.80
C LYS A 147 4.60 -10.42 3.30
N SER A 148 4.18 -11.48 2.61
CA SER A 148 2.80 -11.68 2.18
C SER A 148 1.95 -12.21 3.33
N ALA A 149 0.66 -11.87 3.34
CA ALA A 149 -0.26 -12.32 4.37
C ALA A 149 -1.67 -12.47 3.85
N CYS A 150 -2.40 -13.42 4.44
CA CYS A 150 -3.83 -13.63 4.18
C CYS A 150 -4.68 -13.04 5.31
N LEU A 151 -5.85 -12.53 4.97
CA LEU A 151 -6.84 -11.97 5.88
C LEU A 151 -8.23 -12.47 5.50
N ARG A 152 -9.10 -12.70 6.49
CA ARG A 152 -10.50 -13.02 6.25
C ARG A 152 -11.42 -11.96 6.84
N ILE A 153 -12.42 -11.55 6.07
CA ILE A 153 -13.46 -10.59 6.48
C ILE A 153 -14.83 -11.22 6.25
N GLY A 154 -15.73 -11.09 7.20
CA GLY A 154 -17.09 -11.61 7.13
C GLY A 154 -17.39 -12.59 8.23
N LYS A 155 -18.51 -13.28 8.11
CA LYS A 155 -19.09 -14.15 9.15
C LYS A 155 -18.08 -15.15 9.74
N ASP A 156 -17.25 -15.76 8.88
CA ASP A 156 -16.36 -16.84 9.27
C ASP A 156 -14.92 -16.36 9.58
N TYR A 157 -14.74 -15.09 9.92
CA TYR A 157 -13.40 -14.50 10.10
C TYR A 157 -12.55 -15.17 11.19
N LYS A 158 -13.19 -15.81 12.20
CA LYS A 158 -12.50 -16.54 13.27
C LYS A 158 -12.21 -18.01 12.95
N THR A 159 -12.78 -18.53 11.84
CA THR A 159 -12.64 -19.95 11.52
C THR A 159 -11.21 -20.25 11.10
N VAL A 160 -10.64 -21.33 11.63
CA VAL A 160 -9.32 -21.82 11.23
C VAL A 160 -9.34 -22.15 9.74
N SER A 161 -8.37 -21.61 9.00
CA SER A 161 -8.27 -21.77 7.56
C SER A 161 -7.18 -22.75 7.18
N VAL A 162 -7.38 -23.42 6.04
CA VAL A 162 -6.31 -24.18 5.40
C VAL A 162 -5.19 -23.23 4.98
N CYS A 163 -3.94 -23.66 5.16
CA CYS A 163 -2.76 -22.89 4.76
C CYS A 163 -2.77 -22.58 3.27
N ILE A 164 -2.53 -21.33 2.91
CA ILE A 164 -2.29 -20.90 1.54
C ILE A 164 -0.81 -21.08 1.24
N ARG A 165 -0.48 -21.69 0.10
CA ARG A 165 0.90 -22.02 -0.27
C ARG A 165 1.25 -21.55 -1.66
N THR A 166 2.45 -21.03 -1.81
CA THR A 166 3.10 -20.75 -3.10
C THR A 166 3.41 -22.06 -3.85
N ILE A 167 3.76 -21.98 -5.13
CA ILE A 167 4.08 -23.14 -5.97
C ILE A 167 5.30 -23.91 -5.42
N ASP A 168 6.25 -23.20 -4.84
CA ASP A 168 7.44 -23.78 -4.19
C ASP A 168 7.18 -24.29 -2.77
N GLY A 169 5.92 -24.34 -2.33
CA GLY A 169 5.47 -24.91 -1.05
C GLY A 169 5.60 -23.99 0.16
N ARG A 170 6.09 -22.74 0.02
CA ARG A 170 6.15 -21.79 1.13
C ARG A 170 4.75 -21.36 1.56
N GLU A 171 4.52 -21.29 2.86
CA GLU A 171 3.23 -20.87 3.42
C GLU A 171 3.12 -19.34 3.48
N ILE A 172 1.92 -18.84 3.13
CA ILE A 172 1.51 -17.46 3.37
C ILE A 172 0.61 -17.47 4.61
N PRO A 173 1.01 -16.81 5.70
CA PRO A 173 0.29 -16.89 6.97
C PRO A 173 -1.05 -16.15 6.93
N TRP A 174 -2.05 -16.68 7.63
CA TRP A 174 -3.26 -15.96 7.99
C TRP A 174 -2.96 -15.02 9.16
N GLN A 175 -3.39 -13.76 9.05
CA GLN A 175 -3.16 -12.75 10.07
C GLN A 175 -4.47 -12.02 10.40
N ASP A 176 -4.60 -11.57 11.64
CA ASP A 176 -5.74 -10.75 12.08
C ASP A 176 -5.63 -9.29 11.62
N ASN A 177 -4.45 -8.87 11.18
CA ASN A 177 -4.18 -7.52 10.74
C ASN A 177 -3.15 -7.53 9.61
N VAL A 178 -3.53 -7.00 8.45
CA VAL A 178 -2.67 -6.93 7.26
C VAL A 178 -2.52 -5.47 6.82
N ARG A 179 -1.30 -5.04 6.61
CA ARG A 179 -1.02 -3.72 6.06
C ARG A 179 -1.11 -3.75 4.53
N TYR A 180 -1.96 -2.89 3.98
CA TYR A 180 -2.10 -2.69 2.54
C TYR A 180 -2.23 -1.20 2.22
N LEU A 181 -1.41 -0.67 1.32
CA LEU A 181 -1.35 0.75 0.93
C LEU A 181 -1.34 1.71 2.14
N GLY A 182 -0.54 1.40 3.15
CA GLY A 182 -0.43 2.23 4.36
C GLY A 182 -1.54 2.04 5.39
N MET A 183 -2.66 1.40 5.02
CA MET A 183 -3.78 1.10 5.92
C MET A 183 -3.64 -0.29 6.55
N HIS A 184 -4.20 -0.45 7.74
CA HIS A 184 -4.24 -1.71 8.46
C HIS A 184 -5.66 -2.31 8.39
N LEU A 185 -5.82 -3.31 7.51
CA LEU A 185 -7.05 -4.08 7.38
C LEU A 185 -7.14 -5.09 8.53
N VAL A 186 -8.31 -5.21 9.16
CA VAL A 186 -8.50 -6.07 10.33
C VAL A 186 -9.50 -7.18 10.02
N ALA A 187 -9.17 -8.41 10.43
CA ALA A 187 -10.09 -9.55 10.39
C ALA A 187 -11.28 -9.26 11.29
N ASN A 188 -12.45 -9.11 10.70
CA ASN A 188 -13.69 -8.80 11.43
C ASN A 188 -14.90 -9.27 10.63
N ASN A 189 -16.07 -9.30 11.28
CA ASN A 189 -17.34 -9.62 10.63
C ASN A 189 -17.74 -8.63 9.51
N VAL A 190 -17.32 -7.36 9.64
CA VAL A 190 -17.49 -6.31 8.62
C VAL A 190 -16.14 -5.73 8.24
N PHE A 191 -16.04 -5.15 7.05
CA PHE A 191 -14.83 -4.47 6.62
C PHE A 191 -14.48 -3.35 7.62
N THR A 192 -13.29 -3.43 8.20
CA THR A 192 -12.83 -2.52 9.24
C THR A 192 -11.33 -2.29 9.10
N CYS A 193 -10.90 -1.04 9.30
CA CYS A 193 -9.50 -0.66 9.36
C CYS A 193 -9.11 -0.25 10.77
N SER A 194 -7.85 -0.47 11.16
CA SER A 194 -7.28 0.04 12.41
C SER A 194 -6.52 1.34 12.16
N PHE A 195 -6.81 2.35 12.98
CA PHE A 195 -6.11 3.63 13.00
C PHE A 195 -5.06 3.73 14.11
N ASP A 196 -4.76 2.64 14.81
CA ASP A 196 -3.82 2.68 15.95
C ASP A 196 -2.40 3.06 15.54
N ASN A 197 -1.95 2.59 14.36
CA ASN A 197 -0.65 2.97 13.84
C ASN A 197 -0.62 4.44 13.34
N ALA A 198 -1.72 4.93 12.79
CA ALA A 198 -1.86 6.35 12.43
C ALA A 198 -1.74 7.23 13.68
N LYS A 199 -2.45 6.88 14.77
CA LYS A 199 -2.36 7.57 16.08
C LYS A 199 -0.94 7.55 16.63
N LYS A 200 -0.26 6.38 16.62
CA LYS A 200 1.13 6.27 17.08
C LYS A 200 2.08 7.13 16.24
N SER A 201 1.90 7.15 14.93
CA SER A 201 2.72 7.95 14.03
C SER A 201 2.47 9.45 14.20
N TYR A 202 1.21 9.83 14.41
CA TYR A 202 0.84 11.21 14.75
C TYR A 202 1.54 11.67 16.03
N TYR A 203 1.43 10.92 17.14
CA TYR A 203 2.08 11.31 18.40
C TYR A 203 3.61 11.37 18.27
N ARG A 204 4.20 10.49 17.47
CA ARG A 204 5.64 10.55 17.19
C ARG A 204 6.02 11.84 16.47
N ALA A 205 5.28 12.20 15.41
CA ALA A 205 5.48 13.43 14.65
C ALA A 205 5.24 14.68 15.52
N PHE A 206 4.12 14.70 16.24
CA PHE A 206 3.78 15.81 17.14
C PHE A 206 4.83 16.02 18.24
N ASN A 207 5.23 14.97 18.94
CA ASN A 207 6.22 15.08 19.99
C ASN A 207 7.60 15.50 19.45
N ALA A 208 7.99 15.04 18.26
CA ALA A 208 9.23 15.45 17.62
C ALA A 208 9.24 16.95 17.26
N ILE A 209 8.12 17.49 16.83
CA ILE A 209 7.95 18.93 16.56
C ILE A 209 7.92 19.71 17.87
N TYR A 210 7.02 19.33 18.78
CA TYR A 210 6.77 20.04 20.02
C TYR A 210 8.01 20.09 20.94
N SER A 211 8.82 19.03 20.99
CA SER A 211 10.06 19.02 21.76
C SER A 211 11.10 20.03 21.26
N LYS A 212 11.07 20.37 19.97
CA LYS A 212 12.02 21.30 19.36
C LYS A 212 11.57 22.76 19.42
N ILE A 213 10.28 23.02 19.23
CA ILE A 213 9.77 24.38 19.05
C ILE A 213 8.71 24.79 20.10
N GLY A 214 8.18 23.89 20.92
CA GLY A 214 7.07 24.14 21.84
C GLY A 214 7.37 25.12 22.99
N GLY A 215 8.63 25.47 23.22
CA GLY A 215 9.04 26.51 24.17
C GLY A 215 9.56 27.80 23.52
N ILE A 216 9.64 27.85 22.19
CA ILE A 216 10.29 28.94 21.42
C ILE A 216 9.30 29.60 20.47
N ALA A 217 8.47 28.79 19.79
CA ALA A 217 7.52 29.27 18.79
C ALA A 217 6.18 29.67 19.41
N SER A 218 5.45 30.59 18.75
CA SER A 218 4.08 30.90 19.12
C SER A 218 3.16 29.69 18.89
N GLU A 219 2.03 29.66 19.60
CA GLU A 219 1.02 28.62 19.48
C GLU A 219 0.51 28.51 18.04
N GLU A 220 0.38 29.63 17.31
CA GLU A 220 -0.03 29.65 15.91
C GLU A 220 0.91 28.88 14.99
N VAL A 221 2.22 29.06 15.16
CA VAL A 221 3.24 28.34 14.37
C VAL A 221 3.18 26.85 14.69
N ILE A 222 3.00 26.48 15.96
CA ILE A 222 2.88 25.06 16.36
C ILE A 222 1.62 24.45 15.74
N LEU A 223 0.48 25.19 15.72
CA LEU A 223 -0.77 24.74 15.12
C LEU A 223 -0.63 24.54 13.60
N GLU A 224 0.04 25.46 12.90
CA GLU A 224 0.27 25.29 11.47
C GLU A 224 1.17 24.08 11.16
N MET A 225 2.20 23.83 11.96
CA MET A 225 3.02 22.63 11.82
C MET A 225 2.22 21.35 12.11
N LEU A 226 1.31 21.38 13.08
CA LEU A 226 0.43 20.26 13.38
C LEU A 226 -0.54 20.00 12.21
N LYS A 227 -1.14 21.03 11.61
CA LYS A 227 -2.00 20.92 10.42
C LYS A 227 -1.23 20.32 9.23
N MET A 228 -0.06 20.84 8.93
CA MET A 228 0.69 20.46 7.74
C MET A 228 1.39 19.10 7.85
N LYS A 229 1.83 18.70 9.04
CA LYS A 229 2.71 17.53 9.24
C LYS A 229 2.08 16.39 10.02
N CYS A 230 1.20 16.67 10.97
CA CYS A 230 0.64 15.66 11.84
C CYS A 230 -0.74 15.18 11.39
N LEU A 231 -1.64 16.11 11.05
CA LEU A 231 -3.00 15.77 10.64
C LEU A 231 -3.07 14.88 9.41
N PRO A 232 -2.30 15.11 8.33
CA PRO A 232 -2.35 14.22 7.17
C PRO A 232 -1.99 12.77 7.51
N VAL A 233 -1.13 12.56 8.52
CA VAL A 233 -0.78 11.23 9.01
C VAL A 233 -1.92 10.60 9.79
N LEU A 234 -2.64 11.38 10.62
CA LEU A 234 -3.76 10.90 11.43
C LEU A 234 -4.97 10.56 10.59
N LEU A 235 -5.28 11.43 9.62
CA LEU A 235 -6.49 11.34 8.78
C LEU A 235 -6.29 10.50 7.52
N TYR A 236 -5.08 9.96 7.30
CA TYR A 236 -4.82 9.12 6.13
C TYR A 236 -5.78 7.93 6.06
N GLY A 237 -6.50 7.82 4.95
CA GLY A 237 -7.44 6.72 4.67
C GLY A 237 -8.80 6.84 5.36
N THR A 238 -9.10 7.90 6.11
CA THR A 238 -10.43 8.11 6.71
C THR A 238 -11.53 8.31 5.68
N ASP A 239 -11.18 8.81 4.49
CA ASP A 239 -12.13 9.00 3.37
C ASP A 239 -12.55 7.68 2.71
N VAL A 240 -11.70 6.65 2.81
CA VAL A 240 -11.88 5.37 2.11
C VAL A 240 -12.33 4.26 3.06
N CYS A 241 -11.86 4.30 4.31
CA CYS A 241 -12.17 3.28 5.31
C CYS A 241 -13.35 3.71 6.18
N PRO A 242 -14.31 2.81 6.43
CA PRO A 242 -15.42 3.11 7.31
C PRO A 242 -14.92 3.37 8.72
N VAL A 243 -15.22 4.57 9.22
CA VAL A 243 -14.88 4.99 10.59
C VAL A 243 -16.11 4.88 11.46
N ASN A 244 -16.08 4.05 12.49
CA ASN A 244 -17.18 3.94 13.45
C ASN A 244 -17.10 5.05 14.52
N LYS A 245 -18.22 5.29 15.26
CA LYS A 245 -18.29 6.34 16.28
C LYS A 245 -17.22 6.24 17.36
N LYS A 246 -16.80 5.01 17.72
CA LYS A 246 -15.75 4.79 18.72
C LYS A 246 -14.37 5.18 18.17
N GLN A 247 -14.10 4.84 16.93
CA GLN A 247 -12.86 5.22 16.25
C GLN A 247 -12.79 6.74 16.04
N LEU A 248 -13.90 7.37 15.63
CA LEU A 248 -13.99 8.82 15.47
C LEU A 248 -13.62 9.52 16.79
N LYS A 249 -14.30 9.18 17.89
CA LYS A 249 -13.97 9.72 19.23
C LYS A 249 -12.52 9.51 19.62
N SER A 250 -11.94 8.34 19.23
CA SER A 250 -10.52 8.06 19.51
C SER A 250 -9.56 8.91 18.69
N LEU A 251 -9.92 9.28 17.45
CA LEU A 251 -9.14 10.20 16.62
C LEU A 251 -9.28 11.65 17.11
N GLU A 252 -10.50 12.07 17.47
CA GLU A 252 -10.76 13.38 18.09
C GLU A 252 -9.96 13.57 19.38
N TYR A 253 -9.92 12.55 20.24
CA TYR A 253 -9.14 12.58 21.48
C TYR A 253 -7.65 12.83 21.25
N VAL A 254 -7.07 12.31 20.17
CA VAL A 254 -5.67 12.54 19.81
C VAL A 254 -5.40 14.02 19.53
N LEU A 255 -6.33 14.69 18.84
CA LEU A 255 -6.26 16.13 18.58
C LEU A 255 -6.45 16.94 19.84
N THR A 256 -7.53 16.65 20.59
CA THR A 256 -7.81 17.29 21.89
C THR A 256 -6.62 17.24 22.82
N SER A 257 -6.00 16.06 22.97
CA SER A 257 -4.80 15.85 23.81
C SER A 257 -3.61 16.71 23.36
N SER A 258 -3.43 16.88 22.04
CA SER A 258 -2.36 17.72 21.51
C SER A 258 -2.62 19.21 21.72
N LEU A 259 -3.86 19.66 21.55
CA LEU A 259 -4.29 21.05 21.81
C LEU A 259 -4.18 21.39 23.30
N MET A 260 -4.61 20.48 24.18
CA MET A 260 -4.40 20.64 25.64
C MET A 260 -2.93 20.89 25.98
N LYS A 261 -2.02 20.18 25.32
CA LYS A 261 -0.59 20.34 25.52
C LYS A 261 -0.06 21.67 24.96
N ILE A 262 -0.52 22.10 23.79
CA ILE A 262 -0.12 23.39 23.18
C ILE A 262 -0.59 24.57 24.04
N PHE A 263 -1.86 24.59 24.42
CA PHE A 263 -2.46 25.68 25.19
C PHE A 263 -2.28 25.54 26.71
N ARG A 264 -1.60 24.51 27.18
CA ARG A 264 -1.33 24.20 28.59
C ARG A 264 -2.61 24.23 29.45
N THR A 265 -3.71 23.72 28.91
CA THR A 265 -5.01 23.65 29.57
C THR A 265 -5.47 22.20 29.76
N GLN A 266 -6.30 21.97 30.78
CA GLN A 266 -7.01 20.70 31.00
C GLN A 266 -8.52 20.83 30.72
N SER A 267 -9.01 22.04 30.38
CA SER A 267 -10.43 22.30 30.10
C SER A 267 -10.77 21.85 28.67
N GLY A 268 -11.76 20.95 28.57
CA GLY A 268 -12.34 20.54 27.28
C GLY A 268 -13.01 21.70 26.56
N ASP A 269 -13.72 22.58 27.27
CA ASP A 269 -14.44 23.72 26.70
C ASP A 269 -13.49 24.69 25.99
N VAL A 270 -12.34 24.98 26.59
CA VAL A 270 -11.29 25.81 25.98
C VAL A 270 -10.75 25.17 24.69
N VAL A 271 -10.55 23.84 24.69
CA VAL A 271 -10.07 23.14 23.50
C VAL A 271 -11.13 23.14 22.41
N ASP A 272 -12.40 22.96 22.75
CA ASP A 272 -13.50 23.00 21.80
C ASP A 272 -13.64 24.39 21.15
N ASP A 273 -13.48 25.47 21.91
CA ASP A 273 -13.46 26.84 21.38
C ASP A 273 -12.21 27.09 20.50
N CYS A 274 -11.05 26.57 20.90
CA CYS A 274 -9.85 26.60 20.06
C CYS A 274 -10.06 25.83 18.76
N MET A 275 -10.69 24.65 18.80
CA MET A 275 -11.01 23.89 17.60
C MET A 275 -11.91 24.68 16.65
N LYS A 276 -12.97 25.30 17.14
CA LYS A 276 -13.86 26.15 16.33
C LYS A 276 -13.11 27.35 15.73
N PHE A 277 -12.27 28.01 16.53
CA PHE A 277 -11.59 29.22 16.08
C PHE A 277 -10.47 28.96 15.05
N PHE A 278 -9.68 27.90 15.23
CA PHE A 278 -8.50 27.66 14.40
C PHE A 278 -8.70 26.65 13.28
N TRP A 279 -9.74 25.80 13.31
CA TRP A 279 -9.74 24.58 12.47
C TRP A 279 -10.98 24.28 11.68
N PHE A 280 -12.16 24.69 12.13
CA PHE A 280 -13.42 24.22 11.56
C PHE A 280 -14.39 25.39 11.30
N VAL A 281 -14.00 26.19 10.33
CA VAL A 281 -14.95 27.06 9.65
C VAL A 281 -15.35 26.40 8.35
#